data_25e8fb03136af766fcf4c62b5129d0b5
#
_entry.id   25e8fb03136af766fcf4c62b5129d0b5
#
_cell.length_a   1.000
_cell.length_b   1.000
_cell.length_c   1.000
_cell.angle_alpha   90.00
_cell.angle_beta   90.00
_cell.angle_gamma   90.00
#
_symmetry.space_group_name_H-M   'P 1'
#
loop_
_entity.id
_entity.type
_entity.pdbx_description
1 polymer ?
#
loop_
_entity_poly.entity_id
_entity_poly.type
_entity_poly.pdbx_seq_one_letter_code
_entity_poly.pdbx_strand_id
1 'polypeptide(L)'
;MEEKKKQTEPEACKVAKKCGGCQYQGVPYKEQLKKKQKMVNALLSKYGKVEPIIGMENPYYYRNKVHAVFDRDRKGNIVSGTYEAKTHRVVPVENCLIEDKKSQEIIRTIRGLLKSFKIKTYDEDTGYGLFRHVLIRRGFKSGEIMVVLVLGSPILPSSNNFVKALRKEHPEITTVVLNINDRKTSMILGEREKVLYGKGFIRDELCGCTFRISPKSFYQVNPVQTEILYQKAIEFAHLTGKESVIDAYCGIGTIGLIASGHAKEVVGVEFNKDAVKDAILNAKENQIRNVRFFQGDAGEFMEAMAAEGNSMDVLFMDPPRAGSDEKFMASAVKMGPEKIVYISCNPETLARDLKYLTKKGYQVKKIQPVEMFAFTEHVETVCLLSKKCLA
;
A
#
# COMPACT_ATOMS: atom_id res chain seq x y z
N MET A 1 34.29 9.37 -15.25
CA MET A 1 34.25 9.32 -13.78
C MET A 1 33.25 10.37 -13.33
N GLU A 2 31.98 9.99 -13.19
CA GLU A 2 30.96 10.87 -12.64
C GLU A 2 31.12 10.94 -11.13
N GLU A 3 31.40 12.13 -10.63
CA GLU A 3 31.41 12.42 -9.20
C GLU A 3 30.01 12.12 -8.62
N LYS A 4 29.89 11.03 -7.84
CA LYS A 4 28.73 10.81 -6.98
C LYS A 4 28.63 11.98 -6.01
N LYS A 5 27.78 12.97 -6.32
CA LYS A 5 27.41 14.02 -5.36
C LYS A 5 26.98 13.33 -4.07
N LYS A 6 27.76 13.48 -3.02
CA LYS A 6 27.35 13.11 -1.66
C LYS A 6 26.05 13.85 -1.36
N GLN A 7 24.93 13.16 -1.44
CA GLN A 7 23.68 13.69 -0.93
C GLN A 7 23.90 13.90 0.58
N THR A 8 23.91 15.15 1.01
CA THR A 8 23.90 15.50 2.43
C THR A 8 22.65 14.89 3.04
N GLU A 9 22.78 14.11 4.10
CA GLU A 9 21.64 13.56 4.84
C GLU A 9 20.71 14.71 5.24
N PRO A 10 19.40 14.61 4.99
CA PRO A 10 18.46 15.66 5.37
C PRO A 10 18.46 15.84 6.90
N GLU A 11 18.20 17.07 7.33
CA GLU A 11 18.09 17.41 8.75
C GLU A 11 17.07 16.50 9.45
N ALA A 12 17.37 16.09 10.69
CA ALA A 12 16.51 15.19 11.45
C ALA A 12 15.08 15.74 11.60
N CYS A 13 14.08 14.86 11.56
CA CYS A 13 12.68 15.25 11.69
C CYS A 13 12.39 15.87 13.08
N LYS A 14 12.01 17.16 13.09
CA LYS A 14 11.76 17.94 14.32
C LYS A 14 10.53 17.47 15.11
N VAL A 15 9.60 16.77 14.48
CA VAL A 15 8.31 16.34 15.08
C VAL A 15 8.21 14.84 15.34
N ALA A 16 9.27 14.08 15.10
CA ALA A 16 9.27 12.62 15.17
C ALA A 16 8.69 12.06 16.48
N LYS A 17 9.04 12.65 17.62
CA LYS A 17 8.56 12.21 18.94
C LYS A 17 7.04 12.39 19.14
N LYS A 18 6.43 13.40 18.49
CA LYS A 18 4.99 13.69 18.60
C LYS A 18 4.18 13.00 17.50
N CYS A 19 4.71 12.98 16.28
CA CYS A 19 4.07 12.36 15.13
C CYS A 19 3.93 10.84 15.28
N GLY A 20 4.94 10.16 15.88
CA GLY A 20 4.92 8.71 16.10
C GLY A 20 4.99 7.84 14.83
N GLY A 21 5.06 8.45 13.65
CA GLY A 21 5.08 7.73 12.38
C GLY A 21 6.39 6.98 12.07
N CYS A 22 7.49 7.36 12.76
CA CYS A 22 8.83 6.83 12.50
C CYS A 22 9.52 6.43 13.81
N GLN A 23 9.65 5.12 14.06
CA GLN A 23 10.26 4.58 15.28
C GLN A 23 11.79 4.66 15.28
N TYR A 24 12.40 4.74 14.08
CA TYR A 24 13.87 4.74 13.89
C TYR A 24 14.43 6.12 13.48
N GLN A 25 13.73 7.21 13.79
CA GLN A 25 14.29 8.55 13.59
C GLN A 25 15.57 8.75 14.42
N GLY A 26 16.62 9.30 13.77
CA GLY A 26 17.93 9.45 14.38
C GLY A 26 18.80 8.18 14.40
N VAL A 27 18.28 7.05 13.92
CA VAL A 27 19.06 5.82 13.73
C VAL A 27 19.62 5.81 12.30
N PRO A 28 20.95 5.68 12.10
CA PRO A 28 21.54 5.57 10.77
C PRO A 28 20.90 4.45 9.95
N TYR A 29 20.66 4.67 8.66
CA TYR A 29 19.89 3.74 7.83
C TYR A 29 20.47 2.31 7.81
N LYS A 30 21.80 2.17 7.74
CA LYS A 30 22.46 0.86 7.84
C LYS A 30 22.15 0.12 9.15
N GLU A 31 22.03 0.86 10.25
CA GLU A 31 21.67 0.27 11.54
C GLU A 31 20.19 -0.12 11.61
N GLN A 32 19.30 0.63 10.93
CA GLN A 32 17.90 0.22 10.78
C GLN A 32 17.79 -1.14 10.08
N LEU A 33 18.52 -1.32 8.96
CA LEU A 33 18.57 -2.58 8.23
C LEU A 33 19.06 -3.74 9.09
N LYS A 34 20.14 -3.53 9.88
CA LYS A 34 20.66 -4.55 10.80
C LYS A 34 19.63 -4.95 11.87
N LYS A 35 18.92 -3.97 12.45
CA LYS A 35 17.85 -4.24 13.43
C LYS A 35 16.74 -5.07 12.82
N LYS A 36 16.26 -4.71 11.64
CA LYS A 36 15.22 -5.45 10.91
C LYS A 36 15.68 -6.85 10.54
N GLN A 37 16.89 -6.99 10.01
CA GLN A 37 17.47 -8.31 9.72
C GLN A 37 17.53 -9.20 10.97
N LYS A 38 18.00 -8.65 12.10
CA LYS A 38 18.06 -9.37 13.39
C LYS A 38 16.67 -9.83 13.83
N MET A 39 15.65 -8.97 13.71
CA MET A 39 14.27 -9.30 14.05
C MET A 39 13.73 -10.44 13.17
N VAL A 40 13.89 -10.35 11.85
CA VAL A 40 13.43 -11.39 10.93
C VAL A 40 14.16 -12.70 11.17
N ASN A 41 15.49 -12.66 11.40
CA ASN A 41 16.27 -13.86 11.72
C ASN A 41 15.76 -14.53 13.02
N ALA A 42 15.50 -13.76 14.07
CA ALA A 42 14.99 -14.30 15.34
C ALA A 42 13.66 -15.04 15.19
N LEU A 43 12.79 -14.57 14.30
CA LEU A 43 11.46 -15.15 14.09
C LEU A 43 11.46 -16.31 13.08
N LEU A 44 12.24 -16.21 12.00
CA LEU A 44 12.07 -17.05 10.82
C LEU A 44 13.22 -18.03 10.56
N SER A 45 14.41 -17.86 11.14
CA SER A 45 15.57 -18.73 10.86
C SER A 45 15.36 -20.22 11.19
N LYS A 46 14.43 -20.52 12.11
CA LYS A 46 14.03 -21.89 12.43
C LYS A 46 13.30 -22.62 11.29
N TYR A 47 12.80 -21.88 10.29
CA TYR A 47 12.12 -22.46 9.12
C TYR A 47 13.05 -22.60 7.91
N GLY A 48 14.13 -21.83 7.85
CA GLY A 48 15.10 -21.87 6.76
C GLY A 48 16.07 -20.71 6.83
N LYS A 49 16.99 -20.67 5.87
CA LYS A 49 17.96 -19.55 5.74
C LYS A 49 17.20 -18.27 5.40
N VAL A 50 17.42 -17.22 6.19
CA VAL A 50 16.94 -15.86 5.89
C VAL A 50 18.03 -15.16 5.08
N GLU A 51 17.69 -14.72 3.89
CA GLU A 51 18.59 -13.98 3.02
C GLU A 51 18.86 -12.57 3.57
N PRO A 52 19.95 -11.89 3.17
CA PRO A 52 20.18 -10.50 3.55
C PRO A 52 19.04 -9.60 3.10
N ILE A 53 18.64 -8.68 3.99
CA ILE A 53 17.56 -7.72 3.69
C ILE A 53 17.94 -6.84 2.49
N ILE A 54 17.03 -6.72 1.53
CA ILE A 54 17.19 -5.80 0.40
C ILE A 54 16.81 -4.40 0.86
N GLY A 55 17.80 -3.50 0.98
CA GLY A 55 17.61 -2.12 1.38
C GLY A 55 17.18 -1.22 0.23
N MET A 56 16.84 0.03 0.56
CA MET A 56 16.59 1.10 -0.42
C MET A 56 17.91 1.78 -0.80
N GLU A 57 18.03 2.16 -2.06
CA GLU A 57 19.10 3.06 -2.50
C GLU A 57 18.93 4.47 -1.90
N ASN A 58 17.67 4.98 -1.92
CA ASN A 58 17.29 6.24 -1.29
C ASN A 58 16.13 6.00 -0.31
N PRO A 59 16.37 6.10 1.04
CA PRO A 59 15.34 5.84 2.04
C PRO A 59 14.43 7.05 2.31
N TYR A 60 14.56 8.15 1.56
CA TYR A 60 13.81 9.38 1.77
C TYR A 60 12.74 9.60 0.70
N TYR A 61 11.64 10.26 1.08
CA TYR A 61 10.58 10.74 0.19
C TYR A 61 9.93 9.67 -0.70
N TYR A 62 9.92 8.43 -0.22
CA TYR A 62 9.47 7.27 -0.98
C TYR A 62 7.95 7.08 -1.00
N ARG A 63 7.21 7.69 -0.05
CA ARG A 63 5.76 7.47 0.06
C ARG A 63 5.01 8.26 -0.99
N ASN A 64 4.45 7.57 -1.97
CA ASN A 64 3.64 8.13 -3.05
C ASN A 64 2.17 8.38 -2.66
N LYS A 65 1.74 7.92 -1.48
CA LYS A 65 0.42 8.18 -0.88
C LYS A 65 0.63 8.94 0.40
N VAL A 66 0.17 10.18 0.42
CA VAL A 66 0.31 11.11 1.53
C VAL A 66 -1.06 11.52 2.03
N HIS A 67 -1.21 11.59 3.33
CA HIS A 67 -2.43 12.01 3.99
C HIS A 67 -2.13 13.11 4.99
N ALA A 68 -2.94 14.17 5.00
CA ALA A 68 -2.85 15.23 6.00
C ALA A 68 -4.22 15.56 6.58
N VAL A 69 -4.21 15.83 7.87
CA VAL A 69 -5.33 16.38 8.64
C VAL A 69 -5.18 17.91 8.70
N PHE A 70 -6.28 18.62 8.76
CA PHE A 70 -6.30 20.06 8.90
C PHE A 70 -7.01 20.47 10.20
N ASP A 71 -6.40 21.40 10.93
CA ASP A 71 -6.91 21.93 12.19
C ASP A 71 -6.50 23.39 12.36
N ARG A 72 -6.82 23.99 13.51
CA ARG A 72 -6.38 25.32 13.91
C ARG A 72 -5.48 25.27 15.14
N ASP A 73 -4.41 26.06 15.08
CA ASP A 73 -3.59 26.28 16.27
C ASP A 73 -4.32 27.21 17.26
N ARG A 74 -3.73 27.39 18.46
CA ARG A 74 -4.28 28.26 19.50
C ARG A 74 -4.42 29.73 19.08
N LYS A 75 -3.75 30.14 18.01
CA LYS A 75 -3.83 31.50 17.43
C LYS A 75 -4.86 31.58 16.30
N GLY A 76 -5.58 30.50 16.00
CA GLY A 76 -6.56 30.40 14.92
C GLY A 76 -5.97 30.22 13.53
N ASN A 77 -4.65 29.99 13.37
CA ASN A 77 -4.05 29.71 12.08
C ASN A 77 -4.35 28.26 11.67
N ILE A 78 -4.62 28.05 10.38
CA ILE A 78 -4.80 26.71 9.86
C ILE A 78 -3.44 26.00 9.83
N VAL A 79 -3.38 24.81 10.43
CA VAL A 79 -2.25 23.89 10.44
C VAL A 79 -2.62 22.62 9.68
N SER A 80 -1.62 21.90 9.18
CA SER A 80 -1.79 20.58 8.55
C SER A 80 -0.72 19.62 9.02
N GLY A 81 -1.08 18.35 9.16
CA GLY A 81 -0.14 17.34 9.65
C GLY A 81 -0.80 16.00 9.91
N THR A 82 -0.45 15.38 11.01
CA THR A 82 -0.98 14.07 11.44
C THR A 82 -1.50 14.15 12.87
N TYR A 83 -2.38 13.24 13.25
CA TYR A 83 -2.79 13.14 14.65
C TYR A 83 -1.65 12.62 15.52
N GLU A 84 -1.47 13.21 16.69
CA GLU A 84 -0.71 12.61 17.76
C GLU A 84 -1.39 11.31 18.22
N ALA A 85 -0.59 10.27 18.45
CA ALA A 85 -1.11 8.95 18.76
C ALA A 85 -2.17 8.96 19.87
N LYS A 86 -3.30 8.31 19.63
CA LYS A 86 -4.45 8.21 20.54
C LYS A 86 -5.14 9.54 20.89
N THR A 87 -4.97 10.58 20.09
CA THR A 87 -5.63 11.88 20.28
C THR A 87 -6.14 12.43 18.95
N HIS A 88 -7.00 13.48 19.00
CA HIS A 88 -7.36 14.27 17.83
C HIS A 88 -6.50 15.55 17.69
N ARG A 89 -5.44 15.68 18.49
CA ARG A 89 -4.54 16.83 18.37
C ARG A 89 -3.66 16.68 17.14
N VAL A 90 -3.69 17.67 16.26
CA VAL A 90 -2.86 17.70 15.06
C VAL A 90 -1.44 18.15 15.40
N VAL A 91 -0.45 17.34 15.05
CA VAL A 91 0.96 17.68 15.04
C VAL A 91 1.27 18.33 13.70
N PRO A 92 1.60 19.63 13.63
CA PRO A 92 1.95 20.27 12.38
C PRO A 92 3.20 19.65 11.76
N VAL A 93 3.10 19.26 10.48
CA VAL A 93 4.21 18.67 9.71
C VAL A 93 4.47 19.56 8.51
N GLU A 94 5.61 20.22 8.48
CA GLU A 94 6.01 21.11 7.37
C GLU A 94 6.93 20.40 6.37
N ASN A 95 7.73 19.47 6.84
CA ASN A 95 8.66 18.70 6.02
C ASN A 95 8.81 17.28 6.57
N CYS A 96 8.14 16.33 5.93
CA CYS A 96 8.23 14.92 6.26
C CYS A 96 9.33 14.27 5.41
N LEU A 97 10.23 13.52 6.06
CA LEU A 97 11.37 12.89 5.37
C LEU A 97 11.01 11.67 4.54
N ILE A 98 9.82 11.10 4.77
CA ILE A 98 9.38 9.89 4.05
C ILE A 98 8.29 10.14 3.02
N GLU A 99 7.55 11.24 3.13
CA GLU A 99 6.46 11.60 2.21
C GLU A 99 6.98 12.31 0.95
N ASP A 100 6.35 12.04 -0.20
CA ASP A 100 6.65 12.70 -1.46
C ASP A 100 6.66 14.23 -1.32
N LYS A 101 7.71 14.89 -1.80
CA LYS A 101 7.90 16.35 -1.66
C LYS A 101 6.80 17.14 -2.33
N LYS A 102 6.36 16.71 -3.53
CA LYS A 102 5.32 17.41 -4.29
C LYS A 102 3.97 17.35 -3.57
N SER A 103 3.66 16.21 -2.97
CA SER A 103 2.46 16.07 -2.14
C SER A 103 2.47 17.03 -0.96
N GLN A 104 3.61 17.23 -0.31
CA GLN A 104 3.75 18.20 0.78
C GLN A 104 3.57 19.65 0.30
N GLU A 105 4.07 20.01 -0.89
CA GLU A 105 3.85 21.32 -1.51
C GLU A 105 2.35 21.57 -1.75
N ILE A 106 1.65 20.59 -2.33
CA ILE A 106 0.20 20.66 -2.58
C ILE A 106 -0.58 20.84 -1.26
N ILE A 107 -0.20 20.13 -0.19
CA ILE A 107 -0.83 20.29 1.15
C ILE A 107 -0.67 21.71 1.65
N ARG A 108 0.52 22.32 1.54
CA ARG A 108 0.76 23.71 1.93
C ARG A 108 -0.09 24.68 1.12
N THR A 109 -0.23 24.49 -0.18
CA THR A 109 -1.11 25.29 -1.04
C THR A 109 -2.57 25.16 -0.62
N ILE A 110 -3.07 23.93 -0.37
CA ILE A 110 -4.44 23.71 0.12
C ILE A 110 -4.66 24.46 1.43
N ARG A 111 -3.71 24.40 2.38
CA ARG A 111 -3.79 25.16 3.64
C ARG A 111 -3.96 26.67 3.40
N GLY A 112 -3.23 27.24 2.46
CA GLY A 112 -3.38 28.64 2.05
C GLY A 112 -4.75 28.94 1.42
N LEU A 113 -5.22 28.04 0.55
CA LEU A 113 -6.52 28.17 -0.11
C LEU A 113 -7.69 28.08 0.89
N LEU A 114 -7.62 27.20 1.89
CA LEU A 114 -8.64 27.15 2.95
C LEU A 114 -8.82 28.48 3.65
N LYS A 115 -7.71 29.19 3.92
CA LYS A 115 -7.74 30.55 4.49
C LYS A 115 -8.38 31.55 3.51
N SER A 116 -7.93 31.57 2.25
CA SER A 116 -8.40 32.50 1.22
C SER A 116 -9.89 32.34 0.89
N PHE A 117 -10.37 31.10 0.86
CA PHE A 117 -11.78 30.78 0.60
C PHE A 117 -12.65 30.76 1.87
N LYS A 118 -12.08 31.09 3.04
CA LYS A 118 -12.75 31.11 4.35
C LYS A 118 -13.41 29.77 4.71
N ILE A 119 -12.79 28.65 4.29
CA ILE A 119 -13.27 27.29 4.58
C ILE A 119 -12.80 26.92 5.99
N LYS A 120 -13.75 26.47 6.83
CA LYS A 120 -13.46 26.04 8.20
C LYS A 120 -12.91 24.60 8.21
N THR A 121 -11.86 24.36 8.97
CA THR A 121 -11.39 23.01 9.31
C THR A 121 -12.42 22.30 10.18
N TYR A 122 -12.52 20.98 10.02
CA TYR A 122 -13.44 20.15 10.80
C TYR A 122 -12.79 19.79 12.14
N ASP A 123 -13.58 19.88 13.19
CA ASP A 123 -13.21 19.50 14.55
C ASP A 123 -13.87 18.14 14.87
N GLU A 124 -13.07 17.11 15.08
CA GLU A 124 -13.55 15.75 15.31
C GLU A 124 -14.28 15.58 16.64
N ASP A 125 -13.97 16.41 17.64
CA ASP A 125 -14.59 16.34 18.97
C ASP A 125 -15.99 16.95 18.96
N THR A 126 -16.14 18.12 18.34
CA THR A 126 -17.43 18.85 18.28
C THR A 126 -18.27 18.49 17.05
N GLY A 127 -17.67 17.97 15.99
CA GLY A 127 -18.32 17.73 14.70
C GLY A 127 -18.57 19.01 13.89
N TYR A 128 -17.97 20.13 14.29
CA TYR A 128 -18.14 21.41 13.62
C TYR A 128 -17.06 21.68 12.58
N GLY A 129 -17.46 22.29 11.47
CA GLY A 129 -16.54 22.60 10.38
C GLY A 129 -16.81 21.77 9.13
N LEU A 130 -15.92 21.88 8.15
CA LEU A 130 -16.12 21.28 6.83
C LEU A 130 -14.95 20.43 6.38
N PHE A 131 -13.74 20.99 6.36
CA PHE A 131 -12.58 20.36 5.73
C PHE A 131 -11.83 19.47 6.72
N ARG A 132 -11.86 18.15 6.50
CA ARG A 132 -11.27 17.14 7.41
C ARG A 132 -9.84 16.78 7.00
N HIS A 133 -9.70 16.22 5.81
CA HIS A 133 -8.45 15.63 5.37
C HIS A 133 -8.17 15.93 3.91
N VAL A 134 -6.93 15.76 3.51
CA VAL A 134 -6.55 15.56 2.12
C VAL A 134 -5.80 14.24 1.99
N LEU A 135 -6.09 13.51 0.92
CA LEU A 135 -5.31 12.37 0.49
C LEU A 135 -4.72 12.70 -0.88
N ILE A 136 -3.41 12.58 -1.02
CA ILE A 136 -2.71 12.77 -2.29
C ILE A 136 -2.09 11.45 -2.70
N ARG A 137 -2.28 11.07 -3.95
CA ARG A 137 -1.60 9.94 -4.57
C ARG A 137 -0.84 10.43 -5.79
N ARG A 138 0.39 10.01 -5.92
CA ARG A 138 1.24 10.31 -7.07
C ARG A 138 1.70 9.02 -7.74
N GLY A 139 1.45 8.91 -9.05
CA GLY A 139 2.07 7.89 -9.87
C GLY A 139 3.57 8.14 -9.96
N PHE A 140 4.36 7.14 -9.68
CA PHE A 140 5.82 7.29 -9.64
C PHE A 140 6.42 7.41 -11.04
N LYS A 141 6.02 6.53 -11.96
CA LYS A 141 6.47 6.54 -13.34
C LYS A 141 5.66 7.50 -14.21
N SER A 142 4.34 7.53 -14.02
CA SER A 142 3.45 8.38 -14.80
C SER A 142 3.55 9.86 -14.45
N GLY A 143 3.90 10.19 -13.20
CA GLY A 143 3.85 11.55 -12.68
C GLY A 143 2.43 12.08 -12.44
N GLU A 144 1.37 11.31 -12.72
CA GLU A 144 -0.02 11.71 -12.50
C GLU A 144 -0.30 11.93 -11.00
N ILE A 145 -1.05 12.99 -10.68
CA ILE A 145 -1.37 13.35 -9.29
C ILE A 145 -2.87 13.41 -9.08
N MET A 146 -3.35 12.66 -8.11
CA MET A 146 -4.71 12.70 -7.61
C MET A 146 -4.76 13.40 -6.25
N VAL A 147 -5.63 14.39 -6.13
CA VAL A 147 -5.95 15.09 -4.87
C VAL A 147 -7.37 14.74 -4.46
N VAL A 148 -7.52 14.12 -3.28
CA VAL A 148 -8.83 13.80 -2.70
C VAL A 148 -9.07 14.74 -1.52
N LEU A 149 -10.05 15.63 -1.66
CA LEU A 149 -10.49 16.56 -0.63
C LEU A 149 -11.56 15.88 0.20
N VAL A 150 -11.32 15.67 1.49
CA VAL A 150 -12.27 14.97 2.38
C VAL A 150 -13.01 15.97 3.23
N LEU A 151 -14.33 15.98 3.08
CA LEU A 151 -15.21 16.94 3.76
C LEU A 151 -16.23 16.23 4.66
N GLY A 152 -16.65 16.92 5.72
CA GLY A 152 -17.78 16.50 6.58
C GLY A 152 -19.16 16.72 5.95
N SER A 153 -19.25 17.34 4.75
CA SER A 153 -20.50 17.53 4.02
C SER A 153 -20.27 17.51 2.50
N PRO A 154 -21.31 17.33 1.67
CA PRO A 154 -21.17 17.15 0.23
C PRO A 154 -20.86 18.44 -0.55
N ILE A 155 -20.85 19.59 0.11
CA ILE A 155 -20.72 20.90 -0.57
C ILE A 155 -19.39 21.56 -0.21
N LEU A 156 -18.50 21.69 -1.20
CA LEU A 156 -17.34 22.57 -1.12
C LEU A 156 -17.73 23.95 -1.67
N PRO A 157 -17.75 25.02 -0.84
CA PRO A 157 -18.05 26.35 -1.32
C PRO A 157 -17.09 26.77 -2.43
N SER A 158 -17.64 27.36 -3.51
CA SER A 158 -16.85 27.79 -4.69
C SER A 158 -15.92 26.72 -5.25
N SER A 159 -16.36 25.48 -5.30
CA SER A 159 -15.52 24.32 -5.67
C SER A 159 -14.75 24.51 -6.98
N ASN A 160 -15.39 25.08 -8.02
CA ASN A 160 -14.75 25.33 -9.31
C ASN A 160 -13.58 26.33 -9.18
N ASN A 161 -13.78 27.41 -8.42
CA ASN A 161 -12.73 28.41 -8.20
C ASN A 161 -11.61 27.86 -7.31
N PHE A 162 -11.95 27.06 -6.31
CA PHE A 162 -10.97 26.38 -5.46
C PHE A 162 -10.07 25.44 -6.28
N VAL A 163 -10.66 24.58 -7.11
CA VAL A 163 -9.93 23.65 -7.98
C VAL A 163 -9.11 24.43 -9.01
N LYS A 164 -9.66 25.52 -9.59
CA LYS A 164 -8.91 26.37 -10.54
C LYS A 164 -7.70 27.02 -9.86
N ALA A 165 -7.85 27.55 -8.65
CA ALA A 165 -6.76 28.14 -7.89
C ALA A 165 -5.68 27.12 -7.52
N LEU A 166 -6.09 25.93 -7.06
CA LEU A 166 -5.17 24.83 -6.74
C LEU A 166 -4.36 24.41 -7.98
N ARG A 167 -5.01 24.25 -9.13
CA ARG A 167 -4.36 23.84 -10.38
C ARG A 167 -3.54 24.95 -11.04
N LYS A 168 -3.79 26.20 -10.71
CA LYS A 168 -2.94 27.31 -11.16
C LYS A 168 -1.55 27.21 -10.53
N GLU A 169 -1.48 26.82 -9.26
CA GLU A 169 -0.20 26.61 -8.53
C GLU A 169 0.43 25.24 -8.85
N HIS A 170 -0.41 24.24 -9.15
CA HIS A 170 -0.01 22.86 -9.41
C HIS A 170 -0.68 22.32 -10.68
N PRO A 171 -0.22 22.75 -11.88
CA PRO A 171 -0.84 22.34 -13.17
C PRO A 171 -0.71 20.84 -13.47
N GLU A 172 0.23 20.16 -12.82
CA GLU A 172 0.47 18.71 -12.89
C GLU A 172 -0.61 17.86 -12.20
N ILE A 173 -1.52 18.47 -11.41
CA ILE A 173 -2.65 17.72 -10.84
C ILE A 173 -3.55 17.21 -11.95
N THR A 174 -3.62 15.89 -12.07
CA THR A 174 -4.37 15.16 -13.10
C THR A 174 -5.84 15.07 -12.77
N THR A 175 -6.17 14.90 -11.49
CA THR A 175 -7.55 14.75 -11.03
C THR A 175 -7.76 15.26 -9.61
N VAL A 176 -8.95 15.82 -9.35
CA VAL A 176 -9.40 16.25 -8.01
C VAL A 176 -10.73 15.58 -7.71
N VAL A 177 -10.80 14.90 -6.58
CA VAL A 177 -11.99 14.20 -6.11
C VAL A 177 -12.44 14.82 -4.78
N LEU A 178 -13.72 15.05 -4.63
CA LEU A 178 -14.36 15.33 -3.36
C LEU A 178 -14.82 14.00 -2.76
N ASN A 179 -14.35 13.68 -1.56
CA ASN A 179 -14.85 12.56 -0.77
C ASN A 179 -15.66 13.09 0.42
N ILE A 180 -16.80 12.48 0.68
CA ILE A 180 -17.72 12.89 1.73
C ILE A 180 -17.62 11.87 2.87
N ASN A 181 -17.05 12.33 3.98
CA ASN A 181 -16.98 11.56 5.21
C ASN A 181 -17.69 12.33 6.34
N ASP A 182 -18.99 12.11 6.45
CA ASP A 182 -19.90 12.73 7.42
C ASP A 182 -20.07 11.89 8.70
N ARG A 183 -19.30 10.81 8.85
CA ARG A 183 -19.38 9.90 10.00
C ARG A 183 -18.32 10.22 11.05
N LYS A 184 -18.62 9.93 12.31
CA LYS A 184 -17.63 9.85 13.39
C LYS A 184 -16.89 8.52 13.26
N THR A 185 -15.73 8.53 12.63
CA THR A 185 -14.93 7.33 12.33
C THR A 185 -13.46 7.68 12.18
N SER A 186 -12.58 6.75 12.53
CA SER A 186 -11.15 6.84 12.27
C SER A 186 -10.77 6.62 10.79
N MET A 187 -11.74 6.19 9.95
CA MET A 187 -11.50 6.04 8.52
C MET A 187 -11.40 7.41 7.86
N ILE A 188 -10.37 7.58 7.03
CA ILE A 188 -10.11 8.85 6.34
C ILE A 188 -11.18 9.13 5.28
N LEU A 189 -11.48 8.13 4.44
CA LEU A 189 -12.41 8.23 3.33
C LEU A 189 -13.80 7.74 3.71
N GLY A 190 -14.81 8.53 3.37
CA GLY A 190 -16.21 8.12 3.38
C GLY A 190 -16.59 7.34 2.12
N GLU A 191 -17.85 6.96 2.01
CA GLU A 191 -18.31 6.11 0.90
C GLU A 191 -18.63 6.87 -0.38
N ARG A 192 -19.09 8.12 -0.25
CA ARG A 192 -19.56 8.93 -1.39
C ARG A 192 -18.43 9.79 -1.94
N GLU A 193 -18.33 9.84 -3.26
CA GLU A 193 -17.32 10.60 -3.98
C GLU A 193 -17.94 11.38 -5.13
N LYS A 194 -17.33 12.52 -5.45
CA LYS A 194 -17.67 13.35 -6.61
C LYS A 194 -16.38 13.83 -7.28
N VAL A 195 -16.24 13.56 -8.56
CA VAL A 195 -15.12 14.09 -9.35
C VAL A 195 -15.35 15.58 -9.58
N LEU A 196 -14.41 16.41 -9.14
CA LEU A 196 -14.41 17.87 -9.36
C LEU A 196 -13.61 18.26 -10.60
N TYR A 197 -12.56 17.46 -10.91
CA TYR A 197 -11.71 17.67 -12.07
C TYR A 197 -11.06 16.35 -12.50
N GLY A 198 -10.86 16.17 -13.81
CA GLY A 198 -10.19 15.02 -14.38
C GLY A 198 -11.05 13.76 -14.41
N LYS A 199 -10.41 12.59 -14.34
CA LYS A 199 -11.06 11.28 -14.52
C LYS A 199 -11.49 10.60 -13.22
N GLY A 200 -11.11 11.13 -12.04
CA GLY A 200 -11.38 10.52 -10.74
C GLY A 200 -10.44 9.37 -10.37
N PHE A 201 -9.40 9.15 -11.15
CA PHE A 201 -8.34 8.17 -10.91
C PHE A 201 -7.03 8.63 -11.56
N ILE A 202 -5.93 8.02 -11.16
CA ILE A 202 -4.62 8.14 -11.81
C ILE A 202 -4.17 6.78 -12.34
N ARG A 203 -3.17 6.79 -13.20
CA ARG A 203 -2.44 5.61 -13.63
C ARG A 203 -1.04 5.64 -13.09
N ASP A 204 -0.47 4.46 -12.91
CA ASP A 204 0.96 4.29 -12.68
C ASP A 204 1.42 2.97 -13.30
N GLU A 205 2.71 2.84 -13.54
CA GLU A 205 3.32 1.62 -14.05
C GLU A 205 4.11 0.92 -12.93
N LEU A 206 3.94 -0.40 -12.84
CA LEU A 206 4.65 -1.26 -11.91
C LEU A 206 4.99 -2.60 -12.60
N CYS A 207 6.27 -2.97 -12.63
CA CYS A 207 6.75 -4.20 -13.29
C CYS A 207 6.24 -4.37 -14.73
N GLY A 208 6.15 -3.28 -15.51
CA GLY A 208 5.71 -3.30 -16.91
C GLY A 208 4.19 -3.35 -17.11
N CYS A 209 3.40 -3.41 -16.05
CA CYS A 209 1.94 -3.31 -16.12
C CYS A 209 1.45 -1.91 -15.71
N THR A 210 0.45 -1.39 -16.42
CA THR A 210 -0.22 -0.13 -16.07
C THR A 210 -1.38 -0.41 -15.12
N PHE A 211 -1.44 0.33 -14.03
CA PHE A 211 -2.50 0.21 -13.02
C PHE A 211 -3.29 1.48 -12.88
N ARG A 212 -4.60 1.35 -12.98
CA ARG A 212 -5.57 2.36 -12.58
C ARG A 212 -5.67 2.36 -11.05
N ILE A 213 -5.53 3.54 -10.45
CA ILE A 213 -5.54 3.74 -9.01
C ILE A 213 -6.66 4.72 -8.67
N SER A 214 -7.72 4.22 -8.04
CA SER A 214 -8.86 5.00 -7.55
C SER A 214 -8.58 5.54 -6.13
N PRO A 215 -9.38 6.49 -5.59
CA PRO A 215 -9.16 7.03 -4.25
C PRO A 215 -9.05 5.96 -3.15
N LYS A 216 -9.91 4.94 -3.20
CA LYS A 216 -10.01 3.86 -2.21
C LYS A 216 -9.15 2.64 -2.49
N SER A 217 -8.60 2.49 -3.70
CA SER A 217 -7.79 1.33 -4.07
C SER A 217 -6.59 1.19 -3.15
N PHE A 218 -6.30 -0.03 -2.71
CA PHE A 218 -4.99 -0.31 -2.14
C PHE A 218 -3.94 -0.32 -3.26
N TYR A 219 -2.86 0.38 -3.06
CA TYR A 219 -1.67 0.37 -3.91
C TYR A 219 -0.47 0.68 -3.03
N GLN A 220 0.60 -0.05 -3.21
CA GLN A 220 1.79 0.05 -2.35
C GLN A 220 2.39 1.45 -2.37
N VAL A 221 2.85 1.92 -1.20
CA VAL A 221 3.26 3.32 -1.01
C VAL A 221 4.70 3.61 -1.41
N ASN A 222 5.49 2.60 -1.70
CA ASN A 222 6.90 2.69 -2.11
C ASN A 222 7.10 1.96 -3.44
N PRO A 223 6.88 2.60 -4.58
CA PRO A 223 6.88 1.94 -5.89
C PRO A 223 8.19 1.23 -6.23
N VAL A 224 9.34 1.85 -5.91
CA VAL A 224 10.66 1.28 -6.20
C VAL A 224 10.85 -0.06 -5.47
N GLN A 225 10.57 -0.08 -4.17
CA GLN A 225 10.71 -1.31 -3.39
C GLN A 225 9.60 -2.32 -3.69
N THR A 226 8.44 -1.87 -4.14
CA THR A 226 7.36 -2.76 -4.57
C THR A 226 7.74 -3.53 -5.82
N GLU A 227 8.41 -2.91 -6.79
CA GLU A 227 8.95 -3.62 -7.95
C GLU A 227 9.92 -4.72 -7.52
N ILE A 228 10.84 -4.42 -6.61
CA ILE A 228 11.78 -5.42 -6.06
C ILE A 228 11.04 -6.55 -5.33
N LEU A 229 10.06 -6.19 -4.48
CA LEU A 229 9.26 -7.16 -3.72
C LEU A 229 8.52 -8.13 -4.65
N TYR A 230 7.83 -7.60 -5.66
CA TYR A 230 7.04 -8.41 -6.59
C TYR A 230 7.91 -9.18 -7.58
N GLN A 231 9.02 -8.60 -8.05
CA GLN A 231 9.99 -9.34 -8.85
C GLN A 231 10.56 -10.55 -8.07
N LYS A 232 10.84 -10.39 -6.76
CA LYS A 232 11.26 -11.52 -5.91
C LYS A 232 10.16 -12.55 -5.74
N ALA A 233 8.91 -12.15 -5.60
CA ALA A 233 7.79 -13.08 -5.53
C ALA A 233 7.62 -13.88 -6.83
N ILE A 234 7.70 -13.23 -7.98
CA ILE A 234 7.65 -13.89 -9.30
C ILE A 234 8.87 -14.80 -9.52
N GLU A 235 10.08 -14.35 -9.18
CA GLU A 235 11.29 -15.18 -9.21
C GLU A 235 11.12 -16.46 -8.38
N PHE A 236 10.56 -16.34 -7.17
CA PHE A 236 10.36 -17.49 -6.28
C PHE A 236 9.31 -18.48 -6.80
N ALA A 237 8.31 -18.00 -7.51
CA ALA A 237 7.29 -18.85 -8.12
C ALA A 237 7.86 -19.77 -9.21
N HIS A 238 8.94 -19.36 -9.89
CA HIS A 238 9.53 -20.11 -11.03
C HIS A 238 8.47 -20.55 -12.04
N LEU A 239 7.66 -19.59 -12.52
CA LEU A 239 6.63 -19.82 -13.51
C LEU A 239 7.26 -20.07 -14.89
N THR A 240 6.73 -21.06 -15.64
CA THR A 240 7.24 -21.49 -16.96
C THR A 240 6.24 -21.27 -18.09
N GLY A 241 5.08 -20.68 -17.81
CA GLY A 241 3.97 -20.51 -18.74
C GLY A 241 2.97 -21.68 -18.75
N LYS A 242 3.17 -22.69 -17.91
CA LYS A 242 2.31 -23.88 -17.85
C LYS A 242 1.43 -23.91 -16.59
N GLU A 243 1.79 -23.14 -15.59
CA GLU A 243 1.18 -23.18 -14.27
C GLU A 243 -0.15 -22.43 -14.25
N SER A 244 -1.11 -23.01 -13.53
CA SER A 244 -2.33 -22.36 -13.06
C SER A 244 -2.06 -21.71 -11.70
N VAL A 245 -2.38 -20.44 -11.57
CA VAL A 245 -2.01 -19.58 -10.44
C VAL A 245 -3.24 -19.03 -9.73
N ILE A 246 -3.24 -19.02 -8.39
CA ILE A 246 -4.15 -18.22 -7.58
C ILE A 246 -3.39 -17.04 -6.99
N ASP A 247 -3.96 -15.83 -7.12
CA ASP A 247 -3.58 -14.60 -6.41
C ASP A 247 -4.66 -14.31 -5.35
N ALA A 248 -4.44 -14.80 -4.14
CA ALA A 248 -5.33 -14.58 -3.02
C ALA A 248 -5.04 -13.24 -2.36
N TYR A 249 -6.09 -12.50 -2.00
CA TYR A 249 -6.01 -11.10 -1.55
C TYR A 249 -5.50 -10.15 -2.65
N CYS A 250 -5.96 -10.36 -3.90
CA CYS A 250 -5.34 -9.76 -5.09
C CYS A 250 -5.46 -8.22 -5.19
N GLY A 251 -6.31 -7.57 -4.38
CA GLY A 251 -6.54 -6.13 -4.45
C GLY A 251 -6.98 -5.69 -5.85
N ILE A 252 -6.26 -4.75 -6.44
CA ILE A 252 -6.48 -4.28 -7.82
C ILE A 252 -5.80 -5.17 -8.88
N GLY A 253 -5.39 -6.38 -8.48
CA GLY A 253 -4.81 -7.38 -9.36
C GLY A 253 -3.31 -7.24 -9.60
N THR A 254 -2.57 -6.55 -8.72
CA THR A 254 -1.17 -6.22 -8.99
C THR A 254 -0.28 -7.45 -9.20
N ILE A 255 -0.30 -8.41 -8.28
CA ILE A 255 0.57 -9.59 -8.36
C ILE A 255 0.08 -10.50 -9.50
N GLY A 256 -1.23 -10.76 -9.58
CA GLY A 256 -1.81 -11.64 -10.59
C GLY A 256 -1.57 -11.16 -12.02
N LEU A 257 -1.68 -9.85 -12.28
CA LEU A 257 -1.41 -9.29 -13.61
C LEU A 257 0.08 -9.37 -13.98
N ILE A 258 0.98 -9.11 -13.02
CA ILE A 258 2.42 -9.27 -13.26
C ILE A 258 2.75 -10.75 -13.51
N ALA A 259 2.17 -11.68 -12.73
CA ALA A 259 2.38 -13.12 -12.88
C ALA A 259 1.84 -13.67 -14.21
N SER A 260 0.79 -13.06 -14.77
CA SER A 260 0.09 -13.55 -15.95
C SER A 260 0.97 -13.67 -17.19
N GLY A 261 2.01 -12.83 -17.32
CA GLY A 261 3.00 -12.91 -18.39
C GLY A 261 3.86 -14.16 -18.37
N HIS A 262 3.83 -14.92 -17.26
CA HIS A 262 4.64 -16.11 -17.01
C HIS A 262 3.79 -17.35 -16.63
N ALA A 263 2.46 -17.21 -16.59
CA ALA A 263 1.54 -18.27 -16.20
C ALA A 263 0.61 -18.69 -17.35
N LYS A 264 0.10 -19.93 -17.32
CA LYS A 264 -0.95 -20.37 -18.23
C LYS A 264 -2.24 -19.59 -17.99
N GLU A 265 -2.65 -19.53 -16.74
CA GLU A 265 -3.84 -18.78 -16.29
C GLU A 265 -3.66 -18.31 -14.85
N VAL A 266 -4.34 -17.23 -14.50
CA VAL A 266 -4.37 -16.68 -13.15
C VAL A 266 -5.81 -16.46 -12.69
N VAL A 267 -6.08 -16.80 -11.44
CA VAL A 267 -7.34 -16.51 -10.75
C VAL A 267 -7.06 -15.59 -9.59
N GLY A 268 -7.58 -14.37 -9.60
CA GLY A 268 -7.49 -13.41 -8.50
C GLY A 268 -8.76 -13.41 -7.65
N VAL A 269 -8.60 -13.37 -6.32
CA VAL A 269 -9.71 -13.30 -5.36
C VAL A 269 -9.54 -12.11 -4.44
N GLU A 270 -10.58 -11.31 -4.29
CA GLU A 270 -10.57 -10.10 -3.46
C GLU A 270 -11.95 -9.85 -2.85
N PHE A 271 -11.99 -9.50 -1.58
CA PHE A 271 -13.22 -9.22 -0.86
C PHE A 271 -13.88 -7.88 -1.29
N ASN A 272 -13.04 -6.87 -1.56
CA ASN A 272 -13.51 -5.52 -1.90
C ASN A 272 -13.99 -5.45 -3.35
N LYS A 273 -15.29 -5.27 -3.54
CA LYS A 273 -15.94 -5.15 -4.85
C LYS A 273 -15.33 -4.07 -5.75
N ASP A 274 -14.93 -2.93 -5.20
CA ASP A 274 -14.38 -1.83 -6.00
C ASP A 274 -12.94 -2.13 -6.45
N ALA A 275 -12.16 -2.84 -5.62
CA ALA A 275 -10.85 -3.33 -6.00
C ALA A 275 -10.95 -4.39 -7.12
N VAL A 276 -11.91 -5.30 -7.07
CA VAL A 276 -12.17 -6.28 -8.15
C VAL A 276 -12.52 -5.58 -9.46
N LYS A 277 -13.35 -4.53 -9.42
CA LYS A 277 -13.65 -3.73 -10.63
C LYS A 277 -12.39 -3.10 -11.21
N ASP A 278 -11.55 -2.50 -10.36
CA ASP A 278 -10.28 -1.92 -10.81
C ASP A 278 -9.36 -3.02 -11.36
N ALA A 279 -9.29 -4.22 -10.76
CA ALA A 279 -8.52 -5.36 -11.25
C ALA A 279 -8.95 -5.79 -12.67
N ILE A 280 -10.25 -5.91 -12.92
CA ILE A 280 -10.81 -6.24 -14.24
C ILE A 280 -10.47 -5.15 -15.27
N LEU A 281 -10.57 -3.87 -14.89
CA LEU A 281 -10.20 -2.76 -15.76
C LEU A 281 -8.71 -2.74 -16.05
N ASN A 282 -7.87 -3.06 -15.06
CA ASN A 282 -6.43 -3.16 -15.20
C ASN A 282 -6.04 -4.31 -16.14
N ALA A 283 -6.67 -5.48 -16.05
CA ALA A 283 -6.46 -6.58 -16.99
C ALA A 283 -6.78 -6.15 -18.42
N LYS A 284 -7.92 -5.48 -18.62
CA LYS A 284 -8.35 -4.98 -19.93
C LYS A 284 -7.39 -3.92 -20.49
N GLU A 285 -6.93 -2.98 -19.66
CA GLU A 285 -6.03 -1.90 -20.06
C GLU A 285 -4.65 -2.46 -20.49
N ASN A 286 -4.17 -3.51 -19.82
CA ASN A 286 -2.94 -4.20 -20.18
C ASN A 286 -3.14 -5.29 -21.27
N GLN A 287 -4.34 -5.45 -21.82
CA GLN A 287 -4.66 -6.46 -22.84
C GLN A 287 -4.40 -7.91 -22.36
N ILE A 288 -4.43 -8.16 -21.06
CA ILE A 288 -4.22 -9.46 -20.43
C ILE A 288 -5.54 -10.23 -20.48
N ARG A 289 -5.53 -11.46 -21.03
CA ARG A 289 -6.72 -12.28 -21.26
C ARG A 289 -6.76 -13.58 -20.45
N ASN A 290 -5.63 -13.98 -19.91
CA ASN A 290 -5.48 -15.21 -19.12
C ASN A 290 -5.63 -14.99 -17.60
N VAL A 291 -6.30 -13.88 -17.19
CA VAL A 291 -6.60 -13.59 -15.80
C VAL A 291 -8.10 -13.44 -15.59
N ARG A 292 -8.62 -14.02 -14.51
CA ARG A 292 -10.01 -13.87 -14.06
C ARG A 292 -10.02 -13.40 -12.62
N PHE A 293 -10.92 -12.47 -12.28
CA PHE A 293 -11.06 -11.93 -10.93
C PHE A 293 -12.43 -12.25 -10.35
N PHE A 294 -12.46 -12.67 -9.09
CA PHE A 294 -13.66 -13.01 -8.35
C PHE A 294 -13.76 -12.16 -7.08
N GLN A 295 -14.98 -11.67 -6.82
CA GLN A 295 -15.29 -11.03 -5.55
C GLN A 295 -15.70 -12.08 -4.54
N GLY A 296 -15.02 -12.14 -3.40
CA GLY A 296 -15.39 -13.05 -2.32
C GLY A 296 -14.34 -13.08 -1.22
N ASP A 297 -14.67 -13.76 -0.14
CA ASP A 297 -13.71 -14.15 0.88
C ASP A 297 -12.75 -15.19 0.32
N ALA A 298 -11.45 -14.98 0.50
CA ALA A 298 -10.43 -15.87 -0.07
C ALA A 298 -10.50 -17.28 0.52
N GLY A 299 -10.85 -17.41 1.82
CA GLY A 299 -10.99 -18.71 2.48
C GLY A 299 -12.18 -19.49 1.94
N GLU A 300 -13.33 -18.83 1.75
CA GLU A 300 -14.54 -19.44 1.19
C GLU A 300 -14.33 -19.86 -0.28
N PHE A 301 -13.70 -18.99 -1.06
CA PHE A 301 -13.37 -19.29 -2.45
C PHE A 301 -12.45 -20.51 -2.56
N MET A 302 -11.38 -20.56 -1.78
CA MET A 302 -10.45 -21.68 -1.75
C MET A 302 -11.10 -22.97 -1.28
N GLU A 303 -12.03 -22.90 -0.31
CA GLU A 303 -12.80 -24.06 0.16
C GLU A 303 -13.70 -24.64 -0.95
N ALA A 304 -14.43 -23.76 -1.67
CA ALA A 304 -15.28 -24.15 -2.78
C ALA A 304 -14.47 -24.81 -3.92
N MET A 305 -13.37 -24.19 -4.33
CA MET A 305 -12.46 -24.73 -5.33
C MET A 305 -11.94 -26.13 -4.93
N ALA A 306 -11.52 -26.29 -3.67
CA ALA A 306 -11.04 -27.57 -3.16
C ALA A 306 -12.14 -28.64 -3.09
N ALA A 307 -13.40 -28.26 -2.81
CA ALA A 307 -14.54 -29.15 -2.79
C ALA A 307 -14.92 -29.67 -4.20
N GLU A 308 -14.76 -28.81 -5.21
CA GLU A 308 -14.99 -29.16 -6.62
C GLU A 308 -13.85 -30.01 -7.24
N GLY A 309 -12.80 -30.27 -6.47
CA GLY A 309 -11.63 -31.02 -6.96
C GLY A 309 -10.70 -30.22 -7.87
N ASN A 310 -10.85 -28.90 -7.91
CA ASN A 310 -9.95 -28.04 -8.65
C ASN A 310 -8.55 -28.05 -8.00
N SER A 311 -7.50 -28.03 -8.82
CA SER A 311 -6.11 -27.92 -8.38
C SER A 311 -5.44 -26.71 -9.04
N MET A 312 -4.51 -26.10 -8.33
CA MET A 312 -3.70 -25.00 -8.82
C MET A 312 -2.25 -25.26 -8.46
N ASP A 313 -1.35 -24.89 -9.36
CA ASP A 313 0.07 -25.20 -9.21
C ASP A 313 0.78 -24.24 -8.23
N VAL A 314 0.41 -22.96 -8.28
CA VAL A 314 1.04 -21.89 -7.48
C VAL A 314 -0.01 -21.02 -6.80
N LEU A 315 0.18 -20.79 -5.51
CA LEU A 315 -0.61 -19.83 -4.71
C LEU A 315 0.28 -18.64 -4.34
N PHE A 316 -0.09 -17.43 -4.80
CA PHE A 316 0.37 -16.18 -4.18
C PHE A 316 -0.61 -15.76 -3.10
N MET A 317 -0.08 -15.30 -1.97
CA MET A 317 -0.88 -14.75 -0.89
C MET A 317 -0.18 -13.54 -0.27
N ASP A 318 -0.91 -12.41 -0.19
CA ASP A 318 -0.48 -11.16 0.44
C ASP A 318 -1.56 -10.72 1.45
N PRO A 319 -1.71 -11.44 2.57
CA PRO A 319 -2.77 -11.18 3.53
C PRO A 319 -2.51 -9.88 4.33
N PRO A 320 -3.55 -9.36 5.03
CA PRO A 320 -3.40 -8.20 5.91
C PRO A 320 -2.44 -8.49 7.09
N ARG A 321 -2.11 -7.45 7.86
CA ARG A 321 -1.16 -7.53 9.01
C ARG A 321 -1.47 -8.63 10.03
N ALA A 322 -2.72 -9.04 10.14
CA ALA A 322 -3.14 -10.15 11.01
C ALA A 322 -2.67 -11.53 10.52
N GLY A 323 -2.12 -11.61 9.32
CA GLY A 323 -1.81 -12.85 8.62
C GLY A 323 -3.06 -13.52 8.05
N SER A 324 -2.93 -14.77 7.62
CA SER A 324 -4.05 -15.57 7.14
C SER A 324 -4.77 -16.27 8.28
N ASP A 325 -6.06 -16.55 8.09
CA ASP A 325 -6.82 -17.35 9.04
C ASP A 325 -6.64 -18.87 8.81
N GLU A 326 -7.05 -19.67 9.80
CA GLU A 326 -6.90 -21.12 9.73
C GLU A 326 -7.77 -21.74 8.64
N LYS A 327 -8.95 -21.18 8.35
CA LYS A 327 -9.87 -21.67 7.33
C LYS A 327 -9.22 -21.55 5.95
N PHE A 328 -8.67 -20.38 5.63
CA PHE A 328 -7.92 -20.16 4.39
C PHE A 328 -6.73 -21.12 4.26
N MET A 329 -5.90 -21.20 5.31
CA MET A 329 -4.72 -22.07 5.28
C MET A 329 -5.07 -23.56 5.15
N ALA A 330 -6.16 -24.01 5.80
CA ALA A 330 -6.65 -25.38 5.68
C ALA A 330 -7.11 -25.68 4.24
N SER A 331 -7.82 -24.74 3.62
CA SER A 331 -8.29 -24.86 2.23
C SER A 331 -7.11 -24.85 1.25
N ALA A 332 -6.10 -23.97 1.47
CA ALA A 332 -4.87 -23.96 0.68
C ALA A 332 -4.12 -25.28 0.77
N VAL A 333 -4.02 -25.89 1.96
CA VAL A 333 -3.41 -27.22 2.16
C VAL A 333 -4.23 -28.31 1.45
N LYS A 334 -5.55 -28.26 1.51
CA LYS A 334 -6.44 -29.22 0.84
C LYS A 334 -6.32 -29.16 -0.68
N MET A 335 -6.28 -27.95 -1.27
CA MET A 335 -6.00 -27.77 -2.70
C MET A 335 -4.61 -28.26 -3.08
N GLY A 336 -3.66 -28.11 -2.19
CA GLY A 336 -2.32 -28.67 -2.28
C GLY A 336 -1.45 -28.12 -3.41
N PRO A 337 -1.37 -26.77 -3.62
CA PRO A 337 -0.48 -26.22 -4.63
C PRO A 337 0.96 -26.69 -4.43
N GLU A 338 1.70 -26.89 -5.51
CA GLU A 338 3.11 -27.30 -5.43
C GLU A 338 3.96 -26.23 -4.74
N LYS A 339 3.61 -24.96 -4.95
CA LYS A 339 4.31 -23.80 -4.39
C LYS A 339 3.34 -22.79 -3.76
N ILE A 340 3.75 -22.24 -2.64
CA ILE A 340 3.11 -21.09 -2.01
C ILE A 340 4.14 -19.97 -1.93
N VAL A 341 3.83 -18.82 -2.52
CA VAL A 341 4.61 -17.58 -2.39
C VAL A 341 3.85 -16.67 -1.44
N TYR A 342 4.35 -16.56 -0.22
CA TYR A 342 3.77 -15.76 0.84
C TYR A 342 4.49 -14.41 0.93
N ILE A 343 3.80 -13.31 0.71
CA ILE A 343 4.27 -11.95 0.95
C ILE A 343 3.66 -11.47 2.26
N SER A 344 4.47 -10.95 3.18
CA SER A 344 3.99 -10.56 4.51
C SER A 344 4.61 -9.26 4.99
N CYS A 345 3.74 -8.35 5.43
CA CYS A 345 4.15 -7.10 6.09
C CYS A 345 4.39 -7.25 7.62
N ASN A 346 4.23 -8.46 8.16
CA ASN A 346 4.42 -8.74 9.58
C ASN A 346 5.11 -10.09 9.81
N PRO A 347 6.42 -10.11 10.15
CA PRO A 347 7.17 -11.34 10.36
C PRO A 347 6.66 -12.22 11.51
N GLU A 348 5.96 -11.65 12.51
CA GLU A 348 5.41 -12.43 13.64
C GLU A 348 4.23 -13.31 13.17
N THR A 349 3.29 -12.71 12.43
CA THR A 349 2.16 -13.47 11.88
C THR A 349 2.62 -14.44 10.80
N LEU A 350 3.62 -14.06 9.99
CA LEU A 350 4.26 -14.98 9.06
C LEU A 350 4.85 -16.20 9.78
N ALA A 351 5.57 -16.01 10.90
CA ALA A 351 6.12 -17.12 11.69
C ALA A 351 5.02 -18.06 12.22
N ARG A 352 3.86 -17.52 12.63
CA ARG A 352 2.68 -18.29 13.04
C ARG A 352 2.16 -19.14 11.88
N ASP A 353 1.97 -18.53 10.73
CA ASP A 353 1.37 -19.17 9.56
C ASP A 353 2.34 -20.22 8.94
N LEU A 354 3.63 -19.92 8.91
CA LEU A 354 4.65 -20.92 8.51
C LEU A 354 4.67 -22.14 9.43
N LYS A 355 4.45 -21.96 10.75
CA LYS A 355 4.34 -23.09 11.68
C LYS A 355 3.15 -23.98 11.32
N TYR A 356 2.04 -23.42 10.89
CA TYR A 356 0.87 -24.19 10.43
C TYR A 356 1.19 -24.94 9.14
N LEU A 357 1.62 -24.23 8.09
CA LEU A 357 1.87 -24.80 6.76
C LEU A 357 2.96 -25.88 6.81
N THR A 358 4.02 -25.69 7.60
CA THR A 358 5.10 -26.68 7.70
C THR A 358 4.66 -27.97 8.41
N LYS A 359 3.71 -27.90 9.36
CA LYS A 359 3.08 -29.08 9.97
C LYS A 359 2.15 -29.82 8.99
N LYS A 360 1.67 -29.13 7.96
CA LYS A 360 0.73 -29.65 6.96
C LYS A 360 1.41 -30.11 5.66
N GLY A 361 2.71 -30.36 5.69
CA GLY A 361 3.43 -30.98 4.57
C GLY A 361 4.12 -29.99 3.63
N TYR A 362 4.22 -28.71 3.98
CA TYR A 362 5.04 -27.75 3.25
C TYR A 362 6.44 -27.60 3.85
N GLN A 363 7.39 -27.17 3.04
CA GLN A 363 8.76 -26.85 3.47
C GLN A 363 9.11 -25.45 2.96
N VAL A 364 9.63 -24.62 3.84
CA VAL A 364 10.17 -23.30 3.46
C VAL A 364 11.48 -23.50 2.70
N LYS A 365 11.58 -22.89 1.53
CA LYS A 365 12.74 -22.94 0.64
C LYS A 365 13.55 -21.67 0.62
N LYS A 366 12.87 -20.50 0.64
CA LYS A 366 13.52 -19.19 0.59
C LYS A 366 12.79 -18.21 1.51
N ILE A 367 13.52 -17.32 2.14
CA ILE A 367 12.99 -16.22 2.96
C ILE A 367 13.79 -14.97 2.62
N GLN A 368 13.15 -13.97 2.01
CA GLN A 368 13.76 -12.73 1.56
C GLN A 368 13.08 -11.53 2.21
N PRO A 369 13.72 -10.87 3.20
CA PRO A 369 13.25 -9.59 3.70
C PRO A 369 13.51 -8.46 2.70
N VAL A 370 12.57 -7.52 2.61
CA VAL A 370 12.65 -6.33 1.76
C VAL A 370 12.29 -5.09 2.59
N GLU A 371 13.12 -4.07 2.53
CA GLU A 371 12.88 -2.79 3.20
C GLU A 371 11.89 -1.95 2.41
N MET A 372 10.63 -1.92 2.86
CA MET A 372 9.57 -1.13 2.24
C MET A 372 9.33 0.22 2.94
N PHE A 373 9.69 0.31 4.24
CA PHE A 373 9.25 1.39 5.12
C PHE A 373 10.41 1.92 5.97
N ALA A 374 11.40 2.54 5.34
CA ALA A 374 12.53 3.16 6.03
C ALA A 374 12.06 4.10 7.16
N PHE A 375 12.83 4.20 8.22
CA PHE A 375 12.56 4.91 9.47
C PHE A 375 11.45 4.33 10.35
N THR A 376 10.78 3.26 9.91
CA THR A 376 9.80 2.51 10.73
C THR A 376 10.35 1.14 11.13
N GLU A 377 9.70 0.46 12.05
CA GLU A 377 10.06 -0.92 12.45
C GLU A 377 9.55 -1.99 11.47
N HIS A 378 8.69 -1.62 10.53
CA HIS A 378 8.05 -2.56 9.60
C HIS A 378 9.03 -3.06 8.53
N VAL A 379 8.87 -4.32 8.15
CA VAL A 379 9.61 -4.99 7.08
C VAL A 379 8.69 -5.92 6.31
N GLU A 380 8.82 -5.94 4.99
CA GLU A 380 8.17 -6.93 4.14
C GLU A 380 9.04 -8.17 3.99
N THR A 381 8.42 -9.32 3.84
CA THR A 381 9.14 -10.58 3.68
C THR A 381 8.46 -11.45 2.63
N VAL A 382 9.19 -11.87 1.61
CA VAL A 382 8.73 -12.88 0.63
C VAL A 382 9.24 -14.24 1.07
N CYS A 383 8.33 -15.19 1.18
CA CYS A 383 8.65 -16.55 1.58
C CYS A 383 8.16 -17.56 0.51
N LEU A 384 9.05 -18.42 0.03
CA LEU A 384 8.69 -19.55 -0.82
C LEU A 384 8.54 -20.80 0.02
N LEU A 385 7.39 -21.45 -0.09
CA LEU A 385 7.17 -22.79 0.40
C LEU A 385 6.94 -23.74 -0.78
N SER A 386 7.41 -24.97 -0.66
CA SER A 386 7.08 -26.06 -1.58
C SER A 386 6.44 -27.22 -0.82
N LYS A 387 5.55 -27.93 -1.48
CA LYS A 387 5.01 -29.19 -0.97
C LYS A 387 6.14 -30.19 -0.79
N LYS A 388 6.17 -30.91 0.32
CA LYS A 388 7.13 -32.00 0.50
C LYS A 388 6.77 -33.15 -0.43
N CYS A 389 7.74 -33.66 -1.21
CA CYS A 389 7.56 -34.93 -1.85
C CYS A 389 7.37 -35.98 -0.75
N LEU A 390 6.28 -36.73 -0.81
CA LEU A 390 6.15 -37.94 -0.02
C LEU A 390 7.22 -38.92 -0.58
N ALA A 391 8.25 -39.18 0.21
CA ALA A 391 9.28 -40.17 -0.12
C ALA A 391 8.67 -41.58 -0.14
#